data_83b4a0ca9ddd5894e7e661663fe6be5a
#
_entry.id   83b4a0ca9ddd5894e7e661663fe6be5a
#
_cell.length_a   1.000
_cell.length_b   1.000
_cell.length_c   1.000
_cell.angle_alpha   90.00
_cell.angle_beta   90.00
_cell.angle_gamma   90.00
#
_symmetry.space_group_name_H-M   'P 1'
#
loop_
_entity.id
_entity.type
_entity.pdbx_description
1 polymer ?
#
loop_
_entity_poly.entity_id
_entity_poly.type
_entity_poly.pdbx_seq_one_letter_code
_entity_poly.pdbx_strand_id
1 'polypeptide(L)'
;MNFNQTLRKSKYHLILSVIPIILIVSGFKVGAHLLGWEVIPKELTTFFPSILTGIIFLLGFLLAGVVSDYKESEKIPNEIAISLFAIWQEAHYINSVSGSEYAKRLMHNLKKFVPTLKHDFFILRNDEILRLLDQFSADIIEIGKEGATPNYVFRMKSEVANLKKSINRINVIKSTDFIPSVFVSIKTITIIFLTAYCLLNLEPWWGGLILVSIFTFVIFSILFLLKDMEDPFEYDESGGLKSDEISLEVLDRLHNEFENKTA
;
A
#
# COMPACT_ATOMS: atom_id res chain seq x y z
N MET A 1 8.02 -1.02 25.02
CA MET A 1 7.82 -0.37 23.71
C MET A 1 9.16 -0.33 23.02
N ASN A 2 9.37 -1.14 21.97
CA ASN A 2 10.67 -1.29 21.30
C ASN A 2 11.00 -0.04 20.49
N PHE A 3 12.25 0.47 20.60
CA PHE A 3 12.77 1.61 19.85
C PHE A 3 12.47 1.54 18.36
N ASN A 4 12.52 0.34 17.75
CA ASN A 4 12.16 0.10 16.35
C ASN A 4 10.68 0.35 16.03
N GLN A 5 9.74 0.12 16.96
CA GLN A 5 8.32 0.40 16.75
C GLN A 5 8.01 1.90 16.79
N THR A 6 8.75 2.65 17.60
CA THR A 6 8.59 4.11 17.68
C THR A 6 9.15 4.80 16.44
N LEU A 7 10.22 4.27 15.85
CA LEU A 7 10.80 4.78 14.60
C LEU A 7 9.87 4.53 13.40
N ARG A 8 9.21 3.36 13.33
CA ARG A 8 8.27 3.02 12.25
C ARG A 8 7.03 3.92 12.19
N LYS A 9 6.65 4.54 13.31
CA LYS A 9 5.54 5.53 13.39
C LYS A 9 5.97 6.96 13.07
N SER A 10 7.26 7.19 12.87
CA SER A 10 7.82 8.53 12.59
C SER A 10 7.83 8.78 11.08
N LYS A 11 7.38 9.97 10.65
CA LYS A 11 7.50 10.47 9.26
C LYS A 11 8.96 10.45 8.74
N TYR A 12 9.94 10.34 9.64
CA TYR A 12 11.37 10.33 9.34
C TYR A 12 11.98 8.93 9.29
N HIS A 13 11.17 7.86 9.44
CA HIS A 13 11.71 6.50 9.53
C HIS A 13 12.50 6.10 8.28
N LEU A 14 12.03 6.49 7.08
CA LEU A 14 12.73 6.25 5.81
C LEU A 14 14.13 6.88 5.80
N ILE A 15 14.21 8.15 6.19
CA ILE A 15 15.49 8.89 6.25
C ILE A 15 16.45 8.23 7.24
N LEU A 16 15.96 7.85 8.42
CA LEU A 16 16.77 7.19 9.45
C LEU A 16 17.25 5.79 9.01
N SER A 17 16.47 5.09 8.21
CA SER A 17 16.82 3.77 7.68
C SER A 17 17.95 3.82 6.62
N VAL A 18 18.13 4.96 5.96
CA VAL A 18 19.23 5.15 4.98
C VAL A 18 20.58 5.43 5.65
N ILE A 19 20.60 6.03 6.85
CA ILE A 19 21.84 6.43 7.54
C ILE A 19 22.85 5.27 7.69
N PRO A 20 22.47 4.06 8.18
CA PRO A 20 23.40 2.95 8.30
C PRO A 20 24.04 2.57 6.95
N ILE A 21 23.27 2.64 5.87
CA ILE A 21 23.78 2.31 4.52
C ILE A 21 24.78 3.35 4.06
N ILE A 22 24.51 4.64 4.31
CA ILE A 22 25.47 5.71 4.02
C ILE A 22 26.77 5.49 4.78
N LEU A 23 26.71 5.14 6.08
CA LEU A 23 27.87 4.89 6.89
C LEU A 23 28.71 3.70 6.37
N ILE A 24 28.04 2.61 5.94
CA ILE A 24 28.70 1.44 5.36
C ILE A 24 29.41 1.81 4.05
N VAL A 25 28.70 2.46 3.11
CA VAL A 25 29.25 2.81 1.80
C VAL A 25 30.35 3.86 1.93
N SER A 26 30.18 4.86 2.79
CA SER A 26 31.20 5.87 3.07
C SER A 26 32.43 5.25 3.75
N GLY A 27 32.21 4.33 4.69
CA GLY A 27 33.29 3.55 5.32
C GLY A 27 34.07 2.70 4.31
N PHE A 28 33.37 2.08 3.35
CA PHE A 28 34.01 1.34 2.26
C PHE A 28 34.86 2.26 1.36
N LYS A 29 34.36 3.46 1.02
CA LYS A 29 35.15 4.46 0.26
C LYS A 29 36.42 4.88 1.00
N VAL A 30 36.31 5.18 2.31
CA VAL A 30 37.46 5.51 3.14
C VAL A 30 38.46 4.33 3.21
N GLY A 31 37.96 3.12 3.42
CA GLY A 31 38.80 1.91 3.42
C GLY A 31 39.51 1.66 2.09
N ALA A 32 38.81 1.84 0.97
CA ALA A 32 39.39 1.71 -0.36
C ALA A 32 40.51 2.74 -0.58
N HIS A 33 40.33 3.98 -0.12
CA HIS A 33 41.37 5.02 -0.19
C HIS A 33 42.59 4.66 0.67
N LEU A 34 42.39 4.27 1.94
CA LEU A 34 43.51 3.93 2.84
C LEU A 34 44.29 2.70 2.40
N LEU A 35 43.62 1.73 1.76
CA LEU A 35 44.27 0.50 1.26
C LEU A 35 44.85 0.65 -0.16
N GLY A 36 44.66 1.81 -0.80
CA GLY A 36 45.11 2.03 -2.18
C GLY A 36 44.34 1.22 -3.22
N TRP A 37 43.09 0.84 -2.93
CA TRP A 37 42.21 0.08 -3.82
C TRP A 37 41.48 0.95 -4.84
N GLU A 38 41.84 2.21 -4.96
CA GLU A 38 41.28 3.13 -5.97
C GLU A 38 41.92 2.85 -7.35
N VAL A 39 41.45 1.72 -7.95
CA VAL A 39 42.00 1.17 -9.20
C VAL A 39 41.31 1.72 -10.46
N ILE A 40 40.18 2.37 -10.33
CA ILE A 40 39.44 2.93 -11.47
C ILE A 40 40.02 4.31 -11.80
N PRO A 41 40.52 4.51 -13.03
CA PRO A 41 41.15 5.78 -13.43
C PRO A 41 40.16 6.94 -13.41
N LYS A 42 40.64 8.13 -13.06
CA LYS A 42 39.80 9.37 -13.02
C LYS A 42 39.20 9.76 -14.36
N GLU A 43 39.77 9.33 -15.47
CA GLU A 43 39.29 9.59 -16.84
C GLU A 43 37.88 8.99 -17.05
N LEU A 44 37.54 7.91 -16.30
CA LEU A 44 36.24 7.29 -16.36
C LEU A 44 35.15 8.04 -15.58
N THR A 45 35.54 9.07 -14.81
CA THR A 45 34.58 9.88 -14.00
C THR A 45 33.48 10.46 -14.85
N THR A 46 33.73 10.80 -16.12
CA THR A 46 32.76 11.38 -17.07
C THR A 46 31.58 10.47 -17.37
N PHE A 47 31.74 9.15 -17.22
CA PHE A 47 30.65 8.18 -17.47
C PHE A 47 29.70 8.01 -16.29
N PHE A 48 30.16 8.25 -15.06
CA PHE A 48 29.37 8.02 -13.85
C PHE A 48 28.08 8.87 -13.78
N PRO A 49 28.08 10.17 -14.15
CA PRO A 49 26.84 10.95 -14.19
C PRO A 49 25.81 10.37 -15.16
N SER A 50 26.23 9.83 -16.30
CA SER A 50 25.31 9.23 -17.28
C SER A 50 24.68 7.94 -16.73
N ILE A 51 25.46 7.09 -16.07
CA ILE A 51 24.96 5.88 -15.42
C ILE A 51 24.00 6.24 -14.29
N LEU A 52 24.38 7.21 -13.44
CA LEU A 52 23.53 7.69 -12.35
C LEU A 52 22.20 8.24 -12.87
N THR A 53 22.23 9.03 -13.95
CA THR A 53 21.03 9.55 -14.60
C THR A 53 20.12 8.42 -15.06
N GLY A 54 20.68 7.35 -15.64
CA GLY A 54 19.94 6.15 -16.02
C GLY A 54 19.30 5.45 -14.81
N ILE A 55 20.02 5.31 -13.71
CA ILE A 55 19.48 4.72 -12.46
C ILE A 55 18.33 5.57 -11.92
N ILE A 56 18.52 6.89 -11.81
CA ILE A 56 17.48 7.81 -11.30
C ILE A 56 16.26 7.82 -12.22
N PHE A 57 16.45 7.77 -13.53
CA PHE A 57 15.36 7.68 -14.49
C PHE A 57 14.54 6.41 -14.30
N LEU A 58 15.20 5.25 -14.18
CA LEU A 58 14.51 3.98 -13.92
C LEU A 58 13.76 3.99 -12.59
N LEU A 59 14.38 4.51 -11.54
CA LEU A 59 13.73 4.65 -10.22
C LEU A 59 12.52 5.59 -10.30
N GLY A 60 12.62 6.71 -11.01
CA GLY A 60 11.52 7.65 -11.21
C GLY A 60 10.35 7.04 -11.99
N PHE A 61 10.66 6.24 -13.02
CA PHE A 61 9.64 5.51 -13.78
C PHE A 61 8.89 4.50 -12.91
N LEU A 62 9.62 3.73 -12.10
CA LEU A 62 9.00 2.80 -11.15
C LEU A 62 8.17 3.52 -10.09
N LEU A 63 8.70 4.61 -9.54
CA LEU A 63 7.99 5.40 -8.54
C LEU A 63 6.65 5.94 -9.10
N ALA A 64 6.63 6.38 -10.36
CA ALA A 64 5.41 6.84 -11.00
C ALA A 64 4.35 5.73 -11.10
N GLY A 65 4.76 4.48 -11.39
CA GLY A 65 3.88 3.32 -11.40
C GLY A 65 3.31 3.00 -10.02
N VAL A 66 4.19 2.86 -9.02
CA VAL A 66 3.80 2.54 -7.64
C VAL A 66 2.91 3.64 -7.03
N VAL A 67 3.21 4.92 -7.27
CA VAL A 67 2.36 6.05 -6.84
C VAL A 67 0.97 6.00 -7.49
N SER A 68 0.88 5.58 -8.75
CA SER A 68 -0.42 5.41 -9.43
C SER A 68 -1.26 4.31 -8.77
N ASP A 69 -0.65 3.15 -8.49
CA ASP A 69 -1.31 2.02 -7.82
C ASP A 69 -1.71 2.38 -6.38
N TYR A 70 -0.84 3.09 -5.65
CA TYR A 70 -1.15 3.59 -4.32
C TYR A 70 -2.37 4.52 -4.32
N LYS A 71 -2.43 5.48 -5.25
CA LYS A 71 -3.57 6.40 -5.39
C LYS A 71 -4.87 5.70 -5.79
N GLU A 72 -4.80 4.63 -6.57
CA GLU A 72 -5.96 3.78 -6.86
C GLU A 72 -6.42 3.07 -5.58
N SER A 73 -5.47 2.49 -4.83
CA SER A 73 -5.74 1.78 -3.58
C SER A 73 -6.38 2.67 -2.51
N GLU A 74 -5.98 3.95 -2.44
CA GLU A 74 -6.51 4.94 -1.51
C GLU A 74 -8.03 5.18 -1.68
N LYS A 75 -8.58 4.94 -2.88
CA LYS A 75 -10.01 5.10 -3.16
C LYS A 75 -10.86 3.92 -2.69
N ILE A 76 -10.28 2.74 -2.59
CA ILE A 76 -11.01 1.48 -2.37
C ILE A 76 -11.83 1.48 -1.08
N PRO A 77 -11.35 1.92 0.10
CA PRO A 77 -12.16 1.97 1.32
C PRO A 77 -13.40 2.85 1.18
N ASN A 78 -13.28 3.97 0.45
CA ASN A 78 -14.41 4.86 0.20
C ASN A 78 -15.43 4.25 -0.78
N GLU A 79 -14.98 3.55 -1.82
CA GLU A 79 -15.84 2.82 -2.76
C GLU A 79 -16.63 1.73 -2.03
N ILE A 80 -15.97 0.99 -1.14
CA ILE A 80 -16.62 -0.02 -0.29
C ILE A 80 -17.68 0.64 0.61
N ALA A 81 -17.33 1.75 1.27
CA ALA A 81 -18.25 2.46 2.15
C ALA A 81 -19.50 2.96 1.40
N ILE A 82 -19.34 3.52 0.21
CA ILE A 82 -20.43 3.99 -0.64
C ILE A 82 -21.35 2.83 -1.04
N SER A 83 -20.78 1.71 -1.48
CA SER A 83 -21.56 0.53 -1.89
C SER A 83 -22.35 -0.07 -0.70
N LEU A 84 -21.71 -0.20 0.47
CA LEU A 84 -22.38 -0.68 1.69
C LEU A 84 -23.51 0.25 2.11
N PHE A 85 -23.27 1.56 2.07
CA PHE A 85 -24.28 2.55 2.41
C PHE A 85 -25.46 2.53 1.44
N ALA A 86 -25.22 2.39 0.13
CA ALA A 86 -26.27 2.27 -0.87
C ALA A 86 -27.16 1.03 -0.62
N ILE A 87 -26.55 -0.13 -0.36
CA ILE A 87 -27.31 -1.36 -0.03
C ILE A 87 -28.13 -1.15 1.23
N TRP A 88 -27.54 -0.53 2.25
CA TRP A 88 -28.24 -0.26 3.52
C TRP A 88 -29.43 0.66 3.33
N GLN A 89 -29.30 1.74 2.55
CA GLN A 89 -30.40 2.68 2.26
C GLN A 89 -31.57 1.99 1.58
N GLU A 90 -31.32 1.17 0.55
CA GLU A 90 -32.40 0.45 -0.15
C GLU A 90 -33.05 -0.60 0.76
N ALA A 91 -32.28 -1.33 1.54
CA ALA A 91 -32.82 -2.30 2.52
C ALA A 91 -33.65 -1.60 3.59
N HIS A 92 -33.19 -0.46 4.10
CA HIS A 92 -33.94 0.33 5.08
C HIS A 92 -35.27 0.85 4.51
N TYR A 93 -35.26 1.36 3.28
CA TYR A 93 -36.48 1.81 2.59
C TYR A 93 -37.46 0.66 2.42
N ILE A 94 -37.00 -0.49 1.92
CA ILE A 94 -37.89 -1.67 1.72
C ILE A 94 -38.46 -2.14 3.06
N ASN A 95 -37.63 -2.20 4.12
CA ASN A 95 -38.09 -2.58 5.43
C ASN A 95 -39.15 -1.61 5.98
N SER A 96 -38.99 -0.30 5.78
CA SER A 96 -39.93 0.71 6.25
C SER A 96 -41.28 0.65 5.54
N VAL A 97 -41.30 0.21 4.27
CA VAL A 97 -42.53 0.12 3.45
C VAL A 97 -43.22 -1.23 3.62
N SER A 98 -42.48 -2.35 3.62
CA SER A 98 -43.04 -3.70 3.58
C SER A 98 -42.85 -4.50 4.88
N GLY A 99 -42.01 -4.03 5.81
CA GLY A 99 -41.64 -4.80 7.02
C GLY A 99 -40.84 -6.06 6.75
N SER A 100 -40.14 -6.15 5.59
CA SER A 100 -39.42 -7.34 5.15
C SER A 100 -38.39 -7.82 6.16
N GLU A 101 -38.50 -9.08 6.61
CA GLU A 101 -37.55 -9.71 7.51
C GLU A 101 -36.19 -9.96 6.84
N TYR A 102 -36.17 -10.16 5.53
CA TYR A 102 -34.94 -10.29 4.79
C TYR A 102 -34.18 -8.97 4.68
N ALA A 103 -34.91 -7.85 4.55
CA ALA A 103 -34.29 -6.53 4.57
C ALA A 103 -33.70 -6.19 5.95
N LYS A 104 -34.38 -6.56 7.05
CA LYS A 104 -33.83 -6.44 8.41
C LYS A 104 -32.56 -7.29 8.59
N ARG A 105 -32.61 -8.54 8.10
CA ARG A 105 -31.45 -9.45 8.17
C ARG A 105 -30.27 -8.91 7.36
N LEU A 106 -30.51 -8.38 6.16
CA LEU A 106 -29.50 -7.74 5.34
C LEU A 106 -28.84 -6.56 6.06
N MET A 107 -29.63 -5.65 6.65
CA MET A 107 -29.11 -4.53 7.44
C MET A 107 -28.25 -5.00 8.63
N HIS A 108 -28.68 -6.04 9.33
CA HIS A 108 -27.92 -6.63 10.43
C HIS A 108 -26.57 -7.22 9.94
N ASN A 109 -26.59 -7.92 8.81
CA ASN A 109 -25.38 -8.49 8.21
C ASN A 109 -24.42 -7.41 7.70
N LEU A 110 -24.93 -6.28 7.18
CA LEU A 110 -24.13 -5.12 6.80
C LEU A 110 -23.39 -4.50 7.99
N LYS A 111 -24.02 -4.42 9.16
CA LYS A 111 -23.34 -3.97 10.38
C LYS A 111 -22.18 -4.87 10.79
N LYS A 112 -22.35 -6.18 10.70
CA LYS A 112 -21.29 -7.15 10.99
C LYS A 112 -20.16 -7.12 9.96
N PHE A 113 -20.50 -6.79 8.72
CA PHE A 113 -19.54 -6.81 7.62
C PHE A 113 -18.38 -5.85 7.83
N VAL A 114 -18.64 -4.62 8.30
CA VAL A 114 -17.60 -3.60 8.45
C VAL A 114 -16.50 -4.01 9.43
N PRO A 115 -16.78 -4.43 10.68
CA PRO A 115 -15.74 -4.88 11.60
C PRO A 115 -15.04 -6.17 11.11
N THR A 116 -15.80 -7.09 10.48
CA THR A 116 -15.21 -8.31 9.90
C THR A 116 -14.24 -7.95 8.77
N LEU A 117 -14.63 -7.05 7.87
CA LEU A 117 -13.76 -6.58 6.79
C LEU A 117 -12.48 -5.95 7.34
N LYS A 118 -12.59 -5.10 8.36
CA LYS A 118 -11.41 -4.51 9.01
C LYS A 118 -10.49 -5.58 9.61
N HIS A 119 -11.06 -6.54 10.31
CA HIS A 119 -10.30 -7.65 10.87
C HIS A 119 -9.60 -8.49 9.79
N ASP A 120 -10.27 -8.76 8.66
CA ASP A 120 -9.72 -9.51 7.53
C ASP A 120 -8.63 -8.73 6.78
N PHE A 121 -8.66 -7.40 6.78
CA PHE A 121 -7.54 -6.59 6.30
C PHE A 121 -6.24 -6.90 7.06
N PHE A 122 -6.34 -7.22 8.37
CA PHE A 122 -5.17 -7.57 9.19
C PHE A 122 -4.72 -9.02 9.03
N ILE A 123 -5.62 -9.97 8.75
CA ILE A 123 -5.34 -11.43 8.85
C ILE A 123 -5.22 -12.13 7.48
N LEU A 124 -5.52 -11.44 6.36
CA LEU A 124 -5.50 -12.03 5.00
C LEU A 124 -6.47 -13.22 4.81
N ARG A 125 -7.56 -13.29 5.56
CA ARG A 125 -8.57 -14.35 5.46
C ARG A 125 -9.87 -13.80 4.87
N ASN A 126 -10.17 -14.18 3.63
CA ASN A 126 -11.34 -13.69 2.91
C ASN A 126 -12.58 -14.59 3.00
N ASP A 127 -12.47 -15.77 3.60
CA ASP A 127 -13.56 -16.77 3.60
C ASP A 127 -14.85 -16.25 4.26
N GLU A 128 -14.72 -15.50 5.36
CA GLU A 128 -15.86 -14.96 6.07
C GLU A 128 -16.51 -13.79 5.31
N ILE A 129 -15.71 -12.92 4.74
CA ILE A 129 -16.16 -11.82 3.88
C ILE A 129 -16.92 -12.34 2.66
N LEU A 130 -16.41 -13.35 1.99
CA LEU A 130 -17.07 -13.95 0.83
C LEU A 130 -18.42 -14.58 1.22
N ARG A 131 -18.48 -15.28 2.36
CA ARG A 131 -19.73 -15.83 2.89
C ARG A 131 -20.76 -14.75 3.19
N LEU A 132 -20.37 -13.62 3.80
CA LEU A 132 -21.26 -12.49 4.06
C LEU A 132 -21.78 -11.89 2.76
N LEU A 133 -20.95 -11.74 1.73
CA LEU A 133 -21.37 -11.25 0.41
C LEU A 133 -22.33 -12.20 -0.28
N ASP A 134 -22.17 -13.51 -0.11
CA ASP A 134 -23.11 -14.50 -0.64
C ASP A 134 -24.44 -14.46 0.12
N GLN A 135 -24.41 -14.23 1.45
CA GLN A 135 -25.62 -14.00 2.25
C GLN A 135 -26.36 -12.72 1.80
N PHE A 136 -25.64 -11.60 1.55
CA PHE A 136 -26.24 -10.40 0.97
C PHE A 136 -26.97 -10.70 -0.34
N SER A 137 -26.31 -11.47 -1.23
CA SER A 137 -26.92 -11.86 -2.50
C SER A 137 -28.17 -12.71 -2.31
N ALA A 138 -28.17 -13.63 -1.35
CA ALA A 138 -29.32 -14.47 -1.02
C ALA A 138 -30.49 -13.63 -0.43
N ASP A 139 -30.21 -12.74 0.52
CA ASP A 139 -31.20 -11.86 1.12
C ASP A 139 -31.87 -10.95 0.08
N ILE A 140 -31.08 -10.40 -0.86
CA ILE A 140 -31.58 -9.56 -1.96
C ILE A 140 -32.52 -10.35 -2.90
N ILE A 141 -32.24 -11.63 -3.14
CA ILE A 141 -33.13 -12.50 -3.94
C ILE A 141 -34.48 -12.70 -3.24
N GLU A 142 -34.45 -12.99 -1.94
CA GLU A 142 -35.68 -13.18 -1.16
C GLU A 142 -36.49 -11.89 -1.06
N ILE A 143 -35.86 -10.71 -0.86
CA ILE A 143 -36.47 -9.40 -0.94
C ILE A 143 -37.22 -9.20 -2.29
N GLY A 144 -36.58 -9.63 -3.39
CA GLY A 144 -37.22 -9.59 -4.72
C GLY A 144 -38.43 -10.50 -4.83
N LYS A 145 -38.43 -11.69 -4.20
CA LYS A 145 -39.58 -12.61 -4.18
C LYS A 145 -40.72 -12.09 -3.33
N GLU A 146 -40.46 -11.31 -2.29
CA GLU A 146 -41.48 -10.62 -1.49
C GLU A 146 -42.19 -9.50 -2.28
N GLY A 147 -41.78 -9.20 -3.51
CA GLY A 147 -42.44 -8.20 -4.36
C GLY A 147 -41.84 -6.81 -4.29
N ALA A 148 -40.62 -6.67 -3.78
CA ALA A 148 -39.88 -5.41 -3.84
C ALA A 148 -39.68 -4.96 -5.29
N THR A 149 -39.76 -3.64 -5.51
CA THR A 149 -39.60 -3.04 -6.85
C THR A 149 -38.27 -3.48 -7.50
N PRO A 150 -38.31 -3.99 -8.74
CA PRO A 150 -37.11 -4.53 -9.40
C PRO A 150 -35.90 -3.59 -9.46
N ASN A 151 -36.14 -2.28 -9.51
CA ASN A 151 -35.06 -1.27 -9.53
C ASN A 151 -34.24 -1.28 -8.26
N TYR A 152 -34.85 -1.44 -7.10
CA TYR A 152 -34.12 -1.52 -5.81
C TYR A 152 -33.31 -2.81 -5.72
N VAL A 153 -33.91 -3.94 -6.13
CA VAL A 153 -33.24 -5.24 -6.18
C VAL A 153 -32.04 -5.20 -7.12
N PHE A 154 -32.20 -4.60 -8.30
CA PHE A 154 -31.12 -4.47 -9.28
C PHE A 154 -29.99 -3.59 -8.74
N ARG A 155 -30.31 -2.45 -8.13
CA ARG A 155 -29.33 -1.55 -7.54
C ARG A 155 -28.52 -2.25 -6.44
N MET A 156 -29.19 -2.90 -5.48
CA MET A 156 -28.49 -3.64 -4.42
C MET A 156 -27.57 -4.74 -4.99
N LYS A 157 -28.01 -5.49 -6.01
CA LYS A 157 -27.18 -6.49 -6.69
C LYS A 157 -25.95 -5.87 -7.37
N SER A 158 -26.12 -4.71 -8.00
CA SER A 158 -25.01 -3.98 -8.61
C SER A 158 -23.99 -3.56 -7.57
N GLU A 159 -24.44 -3.07 -6.41
CA GLU A 159 -23.52 -2.67 -5.34
C GLU A 159 -22.81 -3.86 -4.69
N VAL A 160 -23.45 -5.02 -4.55
CA VAL A 160 -22.76 -6.25 -4.12
C VAL A 160 -21.69 -6.67 -5.12
N ALA A 161 -21.94 -6.51 -6.42
CA ALA A 161 -20.92 -6.78 -7.44
C ALA A 161 -19.75 -5.79 -7.35
N ASN A 162 -20.02 -4.51 -7.09
CA ASN A 162 -18.99 -3.49 -6.84
C ASN A 162 -18.16 -3.83 -5.60
N LEU A 163 -18.78 -4.25 -4.50
CA LEU A 163 -18.08 -4.72 -3.29
C LEU A 163 -17.15 -5.90 -3.59
N LYS A 164 -17.65 -6.92 -4.30
CA LYS A 164 -16.84 -8.08 -4.71
C LYS A 164 -15.64 -7.65 -5.55
N LYS A 165 -15.83 -6.69 -6.47
CA LYS A 165 -14.76 -6.13 -7.31
C LYS A 165 -13.70 -5.43 -6.46
N SER A 166 -14.12 -4.55 -5.53
CA SER A 166 -13.20 -3.79 -4.66
C SER A 166 -12.41 -4.72 -3.73
N ILE A 167 -13.05 -5.72 -3.13
CA ILE A 167 -12.39 -6.72 -2.27
C ILE A 167 -11.41 -7.57 -3.07
N ASN A 168 -11.80 -8.01 -4.28
CA ASN A 168 -10.88 -8.76 -5.14
C ASN A 168 -9.68 -7.91 -5.55
N ARG A 169 -9.87 -6.60 -5.80
CA ARG A 169 -8.75 -5.68 -6.11
C ARG A 169 -7.77 -5.58 -4.95
N ILE A 170 -8.24 -5.48 -3.70
CA ILE A 170 -7.38 -5.50 -2.51
C ILE A 170 -6.57 -6.80 -2.46
N ASN A 171 -7.22 -7.95 -2.70
CA ASN A 171 -6.54 -9.24 -2.71
C ASN A 171 -5.46 -9.33 -3.78
N VAL A 172 -5.75 -8.82 -4.98
CA VAL A 172 -4.75 -8.75 -6.07
C VAL A 172 -3.57 -7.88 -5.65
N ILE A 173 -3.82 -6.68 -5.09
CA ILE A 173 -2.75 -5.79 -4.63
C ILE A 173 -1.88 -6.47 -3.56
N LYS A 174 -2.51 -7.10 -2.56
CA LYS A 174 -1.79 -7.80 -1.47
C LYS A 174 -1.04 -9.05 -1.92
N SER A 175 -1.50 -9.73 -2.97
CA SER A 175 -0.90 -11.00 -3.46
C SER A 175 0.08 -10.81 -4.60
N THR A 176 0.19 -9.60 -5.15
CA THR A 176 1.02 -9.33 -6.32
C THR A 176 2.12 -8.36 -5.93
N ASP A 177 3.33 -8.89 -5.75
CA ASP A 177 4.52 -8.06 -5.63
C ASP A 177 4.75 -7.30 -6.94
N PHE A 178 5.08 -6.02 -6.85
CA PHE A 178 5.41 -5.19 -8.01
C PHE A 178 6.70 -5.68 -8.66
N ILE A 179 6.59 -6.46 -9.73
CA ILE A 179 7.65 -7.02 -10.58
C ILE A 179 8.97 -7.28 -9.82
N PRO A 180 9.10 -8.39 -9.05
CA PRO A 180 10.26 -8.67 -8.19
C PRO A 180 11.59 -8.62 -8.95
N SER A 181 11.58 -9.03 -10.23
CA SER A 181 12.76 -9.01 -11.11
C SER A 181 13.31 -7.61 -11.36
N VAL A 182 12.45 -6.60 -11.43
CA VAL A 182 12.87 -5.20 -11.65
C VAL A 182 13.53 -4.65 -10.40
N PHE A 183 12.98 -4.92 -9.20
CA PHE A 183 13.61 -4.55 -7.94
C PHE A 183 14.99 -5.18 -7.76
N VAL A 184 15.11 -6.47 -8.07
CA VAL A 184 16.41 -7.18 -8.01
C VAL A 184 17.39 -6.56 -8.97
N SER A 185 16.97 -6.27 -10.21
CA SER A 185 17.82 -5.66 -11.23
C SER A 185 18.34 -4.27 -10.81
N ILE A 186 17.45 -3.41 -10.32
CA ILE A 186 17.84 -2.06 -9.87
C ILE A 186 18.75 -2.11 -8.65
N LYS A 187 18.47 -2.97 -7.66
CA LYS A 187 19.37 -3.17 -6.52
C LYS A 187 20.76 -3.62 -6.98
N THR A 188 20.82 -4.57 -7.91
CA THR A 188 22.07 -5.08 -8.44
C THR A 188 22.85 -3.99 -9.18
N ILE A 189 22.21 -3.23 -10.08
CA ILE A 189 22.81 -2.11 -10.79
C ILE A 189 23.32 -1.06 -9.81
N THR A 190 22.55 -0.74 -8.78
CA THR A 190 22.92 0.22 -7.73
C THR A 190 24.16 -0.24 -6.96
N ILE A 191 24.22 -1.51 -6.56
CA ILE A 191 25.38 -2.07 -5.84
C ILE A 191 26.62 -2.00 -6.72
N ILE A 192 26.53 -2.40 -7.99
CA ILE A 192 27.64 -2.33 -8.95
C ILE A 192 28.09 -0.89 -9.12
N PHE A 193 27.17 0.05 -9.31
CA PHE A 193 27.47 1.48 -9.47
C PHE A 193 28.18 2.06 -8.24
N LEU A 194 27.66 1.84 -7.04
CA LEU A 194 28.25 2.36 -5.80
C LEU A 194 29.61 1.73 -5.52
N THR A 195 29.77 0.42 -5.77
CA THR A 195 31.06 -0.26 -5.62
C THR A 195 32.09 0.32 -6.59
N ALA A 196 31.74 0.46 -7.87
CA ALA A 196 32.63 1.06 -8.86
C ALA A 196 32.98 2.51 -8.49
N TYR A 197 32.01 3.28 -8.01
CA TYR A 197 32.22 4.66 -7.55
C TYR A 197 33.19 4.74 -6.35
N CYS A 198 33.07 3.79 -5.40
CA CYS A 198 34.00 3.72 -4.26
C CYS A 198 35.46 3.41 -4.69
N LEU A 199 35.62 2.64 -5.77
CA LEU A 199 36.94 2.29 -6.30
C LEU A 199 37.53 3.33 -7.28
N LEU A 200 36.78 4.41 -7.55
CA LEU A 200 37.19 5.49 -8.44
C LEU A 200 38.23 6.39 -7.74
N ASN A 201 39.34 6.64 -8.41
CA ASN A 201 40.36 7.57 -7.94
C ASN A 201 39.94 9.01 -8.21
N LEU A 202 39.54 9.71 -7.16
CA LEU A 202 39.05 11.10 -7.22
C LEU A 202 39.95 12.04 -6.42
N GLU A 203 40.33 13.14 -7.04
CA GLU A 203 41.02 14.23 -6.38
C GLU A 203 40.17 15.51 -6.36
N PRO A 204 39.88 16.08 -5.18
CA PRO A 204 40.30 15.60 -3.84
C PRO A 204 39.43 14.41 -3.38
N TRP A 205 40.01 13.44 -2.68
CA TRP A 205 39.36 12.20 -2.24
C TRP A 205 38.08 12.43 -1.37
N TRP A 206 38.11 13.47 -0.53
CA TRP A 206 36.93 13.84 0.30
C TRP A 206 35.72 14.29 -0.55
N GLY A 207 35.99 14.86 -1.75
CA GLY A 207 34.89 15.16 -2.70
C GLY A 207 34.16 13.90 -3.15
N GLY A 208 34.93 12.82 -3.40
CA GLY A 208 34.37 11.50 -3.71
C GLY A 208 33.53 10.94 -2.56
N LEU A 209 33.95 11.16 -1.30
CA LEU A 209 33.24 10.73 -0.12
C LEU A 209 31.87 11.45 0.02
N ILE A 210 31.84 12.76 -0.21
CA ILE A 210 30.60 13.54 -0.16
C ILE A 210 29.63 13.07 -1.25
N LEU A 211 30.13 12.92 -2.48
CA LEU A 211 29.30 12.52 -3.62
C LEU A 211 28.71 11.10 -3.44
N VAL A 212 29.51 10.12 -2.99
CA VAL A 212 29.00 8.77 -2.74
C VAL A 212 27.94 8.76 -1.64
N SER A 213 28.10 9.58 -0.61
CA SER A 213 27.11 9.72 0.46
C SER A 213 25.77 10.27 -0.07
N ILE A 214 25.85 11.32 -0.91
CA ILE A 214 24.66 11.92 -1.55
C ILE A 214 23.98 10.91 -2.49
N PHE A 215 24.74 10.22 -3.35
CA PHE A 215 24.19 9.23 -4.28
C PHE A 215 23.52 8.08 -3.52
N THR A 216 24.19 7.56 -2.48
CA THR A 216 23.62 6.53 -1.61
C THR A 216 22.31 7.01 -0.98
N PHE A 217 22.30 8.23 -0.43
CA PHE A 217 21.11 8.80 0.16
C PHE A 217 19.95 8.87 -0.83
N VAL A 218 20.16 9.48 -2.01
CA VAL A 218 19.11 9.65 -3.02
C VAL A 218 18.56 8.31 -3.49
N ILE A 219 19.43 7.39 -3.90
CA ILE A 219 19.02 6.10 -4.46
C ILE A 219 18.25 5.27 -3.42
N PHE A 220 18.82 5.12 -2.21
CA PHE A 220 18.18 4.29 -1.17
C PHE A 220 16.92 4.93 -0.59
N SER A 221 16.82 6.27 -0.53
CA SER A 221 15.59 6.94 -0.14
C SER A 221 14.45 6.62 -1.10
N ILE A 222 14.71 6.63 -2.42
CA ILE A 222 13.71 6.27 -3.42
C ILE A 222 13.38 4.77 -3.35
N LEU A 223 14.37 3.89 -3.18
CA LEU A 223 14.15 2.44 -3.06
C LEU A 223 13.30 2.09 -1.83
N PHE A 224 13.53 2.74 -0.69
CA PHE A 224 12.72 2.52 0.50
C PHE A 224 11.31 3.08 0.36
N LEU A 225 11.17 4.26 -0.27
CA LEU A 225 9.86 4.83 -0.58
C LEU A 225 9.05 3.90 -1.50
N LEU A 226 9.69 3.36 -2.55
CA LEU A 226 9.06 2.38 -3.44
C LEU A 226 8.56 1.17 -2.66
N LYS A 227 9.40 0.62 -1.77
CA LYS A 227 9.04 -0.55 -0.98
C LYS A 227 7.90 -0.26 0.01
N ASP A 228 7.88 0.91 0.62
CA ASP A 228 6.85 1.32 1.58
C ASP A 228 5.48 1.51 0.92
N MET A 229 5.48 1.98 -0.34
CA MET A 229 4.25 2.21 -1.11
C MET A 229 3.76 0.97 -1.87
N GLU A 230 4.56 -0.10 -1.95
CA GLU A 230 4.24 -1.33 -2.70
C GLU A 230 3.05 -2.08 -2.10
N ASP A 231 2.95 -2.16 -0.76
CA ASP A 231 1.82 -2.76 -0.06
C ASP A 231 1.12 -1.75 0.86
N PRO A 232 0.16 -0.97 0.31
CA PRO A 232 -0.54 0.07 1.05
C PRO A 232 -1.55 -0.47 2.08
N PHE A 233 -1.80 -1.79 2.11
CA PHE A 233 -2.70 -2.48 3.03
C PHE A 233 -1.96 -3.38 4.03
N GLU A 234 -0.63 -3.23 4.20
CA GLU A 234 0.15 -3.96 5.21
C GLU A 234 -0.03 -3.30 6.59
N TYR A 235 -1.08 -3.68 7.31
CA TYR A 235 -1.33 -3.19 8.67
C TYR A 235 -0.52 -3.98 9.71
N ASP A 236 -0.11 -3.31 10.81
CA ASP A 236 0.55 -3.98 11.93
C ASP A 236 -0.47 -4.81 12.72
N GLU A 237 -0.06 -5.97 13.27
CA GLU A 237 -0.90 -6.85 14.11
C GLU A 237 -1.54 -6.11 15.30
N SER A 238 -0.98 -5.00 15.74
CA SER A 238 -1.53 -4.14 16.78
C SER A 238 -2.64 -3.20 16.30
N GLY A 239 -3.03 -3.22 15.01
CA GLY A 239 -4.02 -2.33 14.42
C GLY A 239 -3.59 -0.86 14.35
N GLY A 240 -2.28 -0.59 14.54
CA GLY A 240 -1.72 0.74 14.41
C GLY A 240 -1.38 1.04 12.95
N LEU A 241 -1.87 2.17 12.41
CA LEU A 241 -1.47 2.67 11.11
C LEU A 241 0.04 2.99 11.11
N LYS A 242 0.79 2.42 10.16
CA LYS A 242 2.08 2.95 9.76
C LYS A 242 1.85 4.29 9.04
N SER A 243 2.91 5.10 8.82
CA SER A 243 2.76 6.45 8.25
C SER A 243 2.15 6.46 6.83
N ASP A 244 2.31 5.38 6.09
CA ASP A 244 2.00 5.32 4.65
C ASP A 244 0.89 4.29 4.33
N GLU A 245 0.17 3.80 5.35
CA GLU A 245 -0.99 2.92 5.20
C GLU A 245 -2.26 3.70 4.91
N ILE A 246 -3.13 3.09 4.10
CA ILE A 246 -4.43 3.69 3.76
C ILE A 246 -5.33 3.72 4.98
N SER A 247 -5.91 4.89 5.26
CA SER A 247 -6.84 5.07 6.37
C SER A 247 -8.17 4.36 6.14
N LEU A 248 -8.58 3.55 7.12
CA LEU A 248 -9.89 2.90 7.16
C LEU A 248 -10.94 3.71 7.94
N GLU A 249 -10.65 4.98 8.27
CA GLU A 249 -11.55 5.84 9.06
C GLU A 249 -12.93 6.01 8.44
N VAL A 250 -13.03 5.99 7.11
CA VAL A 250 -14.31 6.06 6.39
C VAL A 250 -15.22 4.88 6.74
N LEU A 251 -14.66 3.70 6.94
CA LEU A 251 -15.40 2.50 7.36
C LEU A 251 -15.84 2.60 8.83
N ASP A 252 -15.03 3.22 9.70
CA ASP A 252 -15.43 3.47 11.09
C ASP A 252 -16.60 4.45 11.17
N ARG A 253 -16.56 5.51 10.38
CA ARG A 253 -17.68 6.47 10.30
C ARG A 253 -18.95 5.78 9.81
N LEU A 254 -18.85 4.93 8.78
CA LEU A 254 -19.97 4.18 8.27
C LEU A 254 -20.56 3.21 9.32
N HIS A 255 -19.70 2.49 10.05
CA HIS A 255 -20.13 1.59 11.12
C HIS A 255 -20.91 2.34 12.20
N ASN A 256 -20.40 3.47 12.66
CA ASN A 256 -21.07 4.32 13.64
C ASN A 256 -22.42 4.85 13.11
N GLU A 257 -22.52 5.17 11.83
CA GLU A 257 -23.77 5.61 11.20
C GLU A 257 -24.81 4.48 11.19
N PHE A 258 -24.42 3.25 10.90
CA PHE A 258 -25.30 2.10 10.95
C PHE A 258 -25.80 1.80 12.37
N GLU A 259 -24.96 1.98 13.40
CA GLU A 259 -25.36 1.82 14.79
C GLU A 259 -26.38 2.88 15.20
N ASN A 260 -26.14 4.15 14.88
CA ASN A 260 -27.01 5.28 15.27
C ASN A 260 -28.36 5.28 14.58
N LYS A 261 -28.49 4.78 13.35
CA LYS A 261 -29.76 4.77 12.60
C LYS A 261 -30.67 3.57 12.92
N THR A 262 -30.23 2.68 13.78
CA THR A 262 -31.00 1.49 14.22
C THR A 262 -31.32 1.50 15.71
N ALA A 263 -30.84 2.49 16.46
CA ALA A 263 -31.25 2.81 17.82
C ALA A 263 -32.51 3.68 17.79
#